data_a631b2838cdd5faf23c8cfb581f7bedd
#
_entry.id   a631b2838cdd5faf23c8cfb581f7bedd
#
_cell.length_a   1.000
_cell.length_b   1.000
_cell.length_c   1.000
_cell.angle_alpha   90.00
_cell.angle_beta   90.00
_cell.angle_gamma   90.00
#
_symmetry.space_group_name_H-M   'P 1'
#
loop_
_entity.id
_entity.type
_entity.pdbx_description
1 polymer ?
#
loop_
_entity_poly.entity_id
_entity_poly.type
_entity_poly.pdbx_seq_one_letter_code
_entity_poly.pdbx_strand_id
1 'polypeptide(L)'
;MQRRWFLGKRVIAALLFCFVLLLYRQACRSQSQTRSRSPAGEDAFEALLQQHERRYLQHSRNLTRRISQLKAELQRSAVELEEQNQSELEEFLQKQLRRAEIFTGERLPNEFAVLPFETFTLRQVYQLESGLARLPVESLIGQERRNELNGALEAALHLLNAPQLRDSQQRRVYSPQHFYEGIFRTERDKGTLYDLTFRENSVPDFRRLVFFRPFAPLMKVKEELMDASQILINIIVPLADTVDAFRQFMQHFSDTCIRQDGRTHLTVVLFGSEKMHEVKGIVDGMSRRMKYRNVTLIRLNEAFSRGRGLDVGARAWKRSNVLLFFCDVNIRFSAEFLNSCRMNTEPGQKVFYPVMFSLYNPEVIYGQHIPSAEDQLVIRKDFGFWKDFDFGTTCQYRSDFINTGGFVKGGATEDVHLYRKFLHSSLMVVRAPSRDLFHVWHPTVCHAHLSTEMFKLCLQDKALNQASHSQLGQIIFHQQINNHLHKYKQHNIKS
;
A
#
# COMPACT_ATOMS: atom_id res chain seq x y z
N MET A 1 61.63 -20.27 29.88
CA MET A 1 61.20 -18.84 30.03
C MET A 1 59.87 -18.47 29.38
N GLN A 2 59.32 -19.18 28.40
CA GLN A 2 58.06 -18.82 27.71
C GLN A 2 56.78 -19.02 28.50
N ARG A 3 56.69 -19.95 29.47
CA ARG A 3 55.41 -20.16 30.25
C ARG A 3 55.13 -19.05 31.26
N ARG A 4 56.10 -18.29 31.76
CA ARG A 4 55.79 -17.15 32.67
C ARG A 4 55.28 -15.92 31.96
N TRP A 5 55.61 -15.74 30.70
CA TRP A 5 55.17 -14.59 29.91
C TRP A 5 53.67 -14.66 29.50
N PHE A 6 53.17 -15.89 29.24
CA PHE A 6 51.75 -16.12 28.95
C PHE A 6 50.82 -15.98 30.18
N LEU A 7 51.37 -16.34 31.38
CA LEU A 7 50.57 -16.15 32.62
C LEU A 7 50.42 -14.68 32.95
N GLY A 8 51.46 -13.87 32.77
CA GLY A 8 51.40 -12.41 33.00
C GLY A 8 50.37 -11.71 32.09
N LYS A 9 50.31 -12.07 30.81
CA LYS A 9 49.33 -11.48 29.88
C LYS A 9 47.88 -11.85 30.21
N ARG A 10 47.62 -13.08 30.66
CA ARG A 10 46.28 -13.51 31.10
C ARG A 10 45.83 -12.82 32.40
N VAL A 11 46.76 -12.59 33.33
CA VAL A 11 46.48 -11.86 34.56
C VAL A 11 46.20 -10.39 34.27
N ILE A 12 46.97 -9.75 33.36
CA ILE A 12 46.76 -8.37 32.96
C ILE A 12 45.41 -8.25 32.20
N ALA A 13 45.07 -9.19 31.30
CA ALA A 13 43.81 -9.22 30.62
C ALA A 13 42.61 -9.40 31.56
N ALA A 14 42.75 -10.27 32.57
CA ALA A 14 41.73 -10.46 33.61
C ALA A 14 41.57 -9.21 34.49
N LEU A 15 42.65 -8.54 34.85
CA LEU A 15 42.58 -7.29 35.60
C LEU A 15 41.97 -6.15 34.80
N LEU A 16 42.32 -6.05 33.53
CA LEU A 16 41.67 -5.07 32.63
C LEU A 16 40.18 -5.36 32.45
N PHE A 17 39.81 -6.62 32.32
CA PHE A 17 38.39 -7.01 32.24
C PHE A 17 37.62 -6.70 33.56
N CYS A 18 38.23 -6.99 34.72
CA CYS A 18 37.66 -6.60 36.00
C CYS A 18 37.57 -5.08 36.15
N PHE A 19 38.56 -4.34 35.66
CA PHE A 19 38.55 -2.88 35.72
C PHE A 19 37.47 -2.29 34.81
N VAL A 20 37.30 -2.82 33.62
CA VAL A 20 36.17 -2.43 32.71
C VAL A 20 34.82 -2.77 33.33
N LEU A 21 34.70 -3.94 33.98
CA LEU A 21 33.47 -4.28 34.71
C LEU A 21 33.19 -3.36 35.90
N LEU A 22 34.25 -2.94 36.61
CA LEU A 22 34.10 -1.96 37.70
C LEU A 22 33.72 -0.58 37.19
N LEU A 23 34.33 -0.12 36.08
CA LEU A 23 33.94 1.12 35.43
C LEU A 23 32.51 1.05 34.91
N TYR A 24 32.09 -0.08 34.30
CA TYR A 24 30.73 -0.30 33.87
C TYR A 24 29.73 -0.29 35.04
N ARG A 25 30.07 -0.96 36.13
CA ARG A 25 29.31 -0.92 37.39
C ARG A 25 29.22 0.48 37.98
N GLN A 26 30.33 1.24 37.90
CA GLN A 26 30.38 2.62 38.38
C GLN A 26 29.56 3.56 37.48
N ALA A 27 29.60 3.37 36.16
CA ALA A 27 28.78 4.05 35.19
C ALA A 27 27.28 3.71 35.36
N CYS A 28 26.94 2.44 35.55
CA CYS A 28 25.57 2.03 35.90
C CYS A 28 25.10 2.57 37.26
N ARG A 29 26.00 2.68 38.25
CA ARG A 29 25.69 3.24 39.55
C ARG A 29 25.53 4.77 39.50
N SER A 30 26.30 5.46 38.65
CA SER A 30 26.12 6.89 38.41
C SER A 30 24.84 7.17 37.60
N GLN A 31 24.48 6.28 36.67
CA GLN A 31 23.20 6.37 35.98
C GLN A 31 21.99 6.07 36.89
N SER A 32 22.16 5.21 37.90
CA SER A 32 21.12 4.98 38.90
C SER A 32 21.04 6.08 39.95
N GLN A 33 22.15 6.79 40.25
CA GLN A 33 22.15 7.94 41.14
C GLN A 33 21.68 9.25 40.49
N THR A 34 21.88 9.40 39.14
CA THR A 34 21.28 10.53 38.40
C THR A 34 19.80 10.31 38.10
N ARG A 35 19.27 9.11 38.41
CA ARG A 35 17.84 8.80 38.36
C ARG A 35 17.13 8.83 39.69
N SER A 36 17.78 9.27 40.76
CA SER A 36 17.09 9.81 41.93
C SER A 36 16.52 11.18 41.50
N ARG A 37 15.44 11.15 40.71
CA ARG A 37 14.55 12.30 40.57
C ARG A 37 14.21 12.78 41.96
N SER A 38 14.52 14.04 42.23
CA SER A 38 13.99 14.67 43.43
C SER A 38 12.48 14.47 43.45
N PRO A 39 11.85 14.20 44.58
CA PRO A 39 10.40 14.07 44.68
C PRO A 39 9.66 15.23 43.98
N ALA A 40 10.25 16.42 43.99
CA ALA A 40 9.73 17.61 43.32
C ALA A 40 9.67 17.48 41.77
N GLY A 41 10.46 16.62 41.16
CA GLY A 41 10.45 16.40 39.70
C GLY A 41 9.41 15.37 39.26
N GLU A 42 9.13 14.37 40.09
CA GLU A 42 8.07 13.39 39.84
C GLU A 42 6.71 14.03 40.09
N ASP A 43 6.56 14.79 41.15
CA ASP A 43 5.33 15.55 41.47
C ASP A 43 5.02 16.59 40.35
N ALA A 44 6.06 17.25 39.80
CA ALA A 44 5.88 18.21 38.70
C ALA A 44 5.50 17.51 37.39
N PHE A 45 6.06 16.33 37.12
CA PHE A 45 5.72 15.56 35.93
C PHE A 45 4.33 14.92 36.04
N GLU A 46 3.99 14.44 37.22
CA GLU A 46 2.67 13.89 37.52
C GLU A 46 1.59 15.00 37.49
N ALA A 47 1.91 16.18 38.01
CA ALA A 47 1.06 17.37 37.89
C ALA A 47 0.86 17.82 36.42
N LEU A 48 1.90 17.76 35.60
CA LEU A 48 1.82 18.04 34.17
C LEU A 48 0.98 16.98 33.42
N LEU A 49 1.16 15.71 33.74
CA LEU A 49 0.33 14.61 33.20
C LEU A 49 -1.14 14.79 33.62
N GLN A 50 -1.40 15.04 34.88
CA GLN A 50 -2.75 15.31 35.37
C GLN A 50 -3.36 16.59 34.76
N GLN A 51 -2.54 17.61 34.50
CA GLN A 51 -2.99 18.82 33.80
C GLN A 51 -3.32 18.53 32.34
N HIS A 52 -2.51 17.71 31.69
CA HIS A 52 -2.74 17.29 30.30
C HIS A 52 -3.99 16.41 30.19
N GLU A 53 -4.15 15.47 31.12
CA GLU A 53 -5.31 14.60 31.24
C GLU A 53 -6.60 15.40 31.50
N ARG A 54 -6.53 16.38 32.41
CA ARG A 54 -7.66 17.30 32.68
C ARG A 54 -8.02 18.11 31.42
N ARG A 55 -7.03 18.65 30.69
CA ARG A 55 -7.26 19.35 29.41
C ARG A 55 -7.87 18.44 28.38
N TYR A 56 -7.37 17.22 28.26
CA TYR A 56 -7.89 16.20 27.35
C TYR A 56 -9.34 15.82 27.70
N LEU A 57 -9.60 15.54 28.97
CA LEU A 57 -10.95 15.24 29.47
C LEU A 57 -11.91 16.46 29.30
N GLN A 58 -11.39 17.65 29.46
CA GLN A 58 -12.18 18.87 29.26
C GLN A 58 -12.48 19.10 27.76
N HIS A 59 -11.51 18.83 26.90
CA HIS A 59 -11.69 18.89 25.46
C HIS A 59 -12.64 17.79 24.95
N SER A 60 -12.48 16.57 25.43
CA SER A 60 -13.39 15.45 25.17
C SER A 60 -14.82 15.76 25.65
N ARG A 61 -14.97 16.29 26.86
CA ARG A 61 -16.30 16.71 27.39
C ARG A 61 -16.92 17.82 26.55
N ASN A 62 -16.12 18.79 26.08
CA ASN A 62 -16.60 19.85 25.21
C ASN A 62 -17.03 19.33 23.85
N LEU A 63 -16.26 18.39 23.27
CA LEU A 63 -16.64 17.73 22.02
C LEU A 63 -17.91 16.88 22.19
N THR A 64 -17.99 16.12 23.30
CA THR A 64 -19.19 15.31 23.61
C THR A 64 -20.41 16.20 23.83
N ARG A 65 -20.24 17.33 24.53
CA ARG A 65 -21.32 18.30 24.74
C ARG A 65 -21.74 18.95 23.42
N ARG A 66 -20.80 19.27 22.53
CA ARG A 66 -21.07 19.85 21.23
C ARG A 66 -21.73 18.85 20.27
N ILE A 67 -21.32 17.59 20.32
CA ILE A 67 -21.99 16.49 19.62
C ILE A 67 -23.41 16.28 20.15
N SER A 68 -23.60 16.35 21.47
CA SER A 68 -24.94 16.23 22.08
C SER A 68 -25.83 17.43 21.74
N GLN A 69 -25.28 18.63 21.68
CA GLN A 69 -25.99 19.83 21.24
C GLN A 69 -26.39 19.74 19.76
N LEU A 70 -25.44 19.35 18.88
CA LEU A 70 -25.71 19.13 17.48
C LEU A 70 -26.74 18.00 17.25
N LYS A 71 -26.66 16.93 18.06
CA LYS A 71 -27.69 15.87 18.04
C LYS A 71 -29.08 16.39 18.46
N ALA A 72 -29.14 17.22 19.48
CA ALA A 72 -30.39 17.79 19.95
C ALA A 72 -30.98 18.82 18.96
N GLU A 73 -30.14 19.60 18.30
CA GLU A 73 -30.54 20.48 17.20
C GLU A 73 -30.99 19.67 15.98
N LEU A 74 -30.29 18.61 15.66
CA LEU A 74 -30.64 17.68 14.59
C LEU A 74 -32.00 17.00 14.85
N GLN A 75 -32.24 16.55 16.09
CA GLN A 75 -33.53 15.95 16.45
C GLN A 75 -34.69 16.97 16.37
N ARG A 76 -34.42 18.23 16.66
CA ARG A 76 -35.44 19.29 16.47
C ARG A 76 -35.68 19.61 15.01
N SER A 77 -34.63 19.66 14.18
CA SER A 77 -34.73 19.89 12.74
C SER A 77 -35.26 18.68 11.97
N ALA A 78 -34.99 17.46 12.46
CA ALA A 78 -35.46 16.22 11.83
C ALA A 78 -36.96 16.03 11.94
N VAL A 79 -37.59 16.65 12.93
CA VAL A 79 -39.07 16.67 13.05
C VAL A 79 -39.71 17.60 12.01
N GLU A 80 -38.97 18.58 11.50
CA GLU A 80 -39.52 19.55 10.51
C GLU A 80 -39.11 19.28 9.05
N LEU A 81 -38.12 18.42 8.79
CA LEU A 81 -37.49 18.26 7.43
C LEU A 81 -36.97 16.83 7.19
N GLU A 82 -37.86 15.86 7.13
CA GLU A 82 -37.50 14.43 7.18
C GLU A 82 -36.80 13.84 5.95
N GLU A 83 -36.69 14.49 4.81
CA GLU A 83 -36.10 13.89 3.60
C GLU A 83 -35.02 14.71 2.87
N GLN A 84 -34.86 16.00 3.10
CA GLN A 84 -33.87 16.82 2.37
C GLN A 84 -32.53 17.00 3.11
N ASN A 85 -32.49 16.84 4.42
CA ASN A 85 -31.34 17.26 5.22
C ASN A 85 -30.27 16.21 5.51
N GLN A 86 -30.53 14.93 5.24
CA GLN A 86 -29.54 13.87 5.50
C GLN A 86 -28.35 13.98 4.55
N SER A 87 -28.60 14.37 3.30
CA SER A 87 -27.58 14.58 2.29
C SER A 87 -26.68 15.80 2.60
N GLU A 88 -27.25 16.91 3.04
CA GLU A 88 -26.50 18.13 3.37
C GLU A 88 -25.65 17.97 4.62
N LEU A 89 -26.13 17.21 5.61
CA LEU A 89 -25.37 16.93 6.82
C LEU A 89 -24.20 15.96 6.53
N GLU A 90 -24.42 14.93 5.72
CA GLU A 90 -23.35 14.03 5.30
C GLU A 90 -22.29 14.79 4.50
N GLU A 91 -22.71 15.68 3.61
CA GLU A 91 -21.81 16.54 2.86
C GLU A 91 -21.05 17.51 3.80
N PHE A 92 -21.74 18.12 4.77
CA PHE A 92 -21.13 18.98 5.78
C PHE A 92 -20.10 18.22 6.63
N LEU A 93 -20.45 17.04 7.15
CA LEU A 93 -19.54 16.21 7.94
C LEU A 93 -18.37 15.73 7.11
N GLN A 94 -18.60 15.33 5.86
CA GLN A 94 -17.52 14.98 4.94
C GLN A 94 -16.60 16.19 4.65
N LYS A 95 -17.18 17.39 4.48
CA LYS A 95 -16.44 18.63 4.28
C LYS A 95 -15.62 19.02 5.52
N GLN A 96 -16.17 18.78 6.74
CA GLN A 96 -15.45 19.00 7.99
C GLN A 96 -14.34 17.96 8.20
N LEU A 97 -14.59 16.70 7.88
CA LEU A 97 -13.58 15.64 7.91
C LEU A 97 -12.44 15.91 6.90
N ARG A 98 -12.78 16.47 5.73
CA ARG A 98 -11.78 16.86 4.72
C ARG A 98 -11.01 18.13 5.13
N ARG A 99 -11.64 19.04 5.87
CA ARG A 99 -11.04 20.29 6.38
C ARG A 99 -10.33 20.15 7.72
N ALA A 100 -10.55 19.04 8.42
CA ALA A 100 -9.81 18.76 9.62
C ALA A 100 -8.34 18.65 9.24
N GLU A 101 -7.61 19.76 9.38
CA GLU A 101 -6.15 19.75 9.33
C GLU A 101 -5.68 18.80 10.40
N ILE A 102 -5.13 17.71 9.94
CA ILE A 102 -4.65 16.65 10.80
C ILE A 102 -3.27 17.07 11.26
N PHE A 103 -3.18 17.76 12.38
CA PHE A 103 -1.95 17.85 13.13
C PHE A 103 -1.65 16.49 13.73
N THR A 104 -1.05 15.62 12.91
CA THR A 104 -0.41 14.44 13.45
C THR A 104 0.85 14.91 14.16
N GLY A 105 0.97 14.64 15.45
CA GLY A 105 2.23 14.85 16.18
C GLY A 105 3.38 14.00 15.62
N GLU A 106 3.15 13.24 14.59
CA GLU A 106 4.10 12.37 13.91
C GLU A 106 4.73 13.12 12.74
N ARG A 107 6.03 13.35 12.88
CA ARG A 107 6.81 14.00 11.83
C ARG A 107 6.94 13.06 10.64
N LEU A 108 6.29 13.40 9.54
CA LEU A 108 6.46 12.65 8.31
C LEU A 108 7.91 12.75 7.80
N PRO A 109 8.45 11.68 7.18
CA PRO A 109 9.85 11.64 6.77
C PRO A 109 10.22 12.70 5.71
N ASN A 110 9.25 13.18 4.96
CA ASN A 110 9.42 14.28 3.99
C ASN A 110 8.07 14.94 3.67
N GLU A 111 8.09 16.07 2.97
CA GLU A 111 6.91 16.84 2.57
C GLU A 111 5.93 16.10 1.62
N PHE A 112 6.36 14.98 1.04
CA PHE A 112 5.57 14.17 0.11
C PHE A 112 5.07 12.88 0.72
N ALA A 113 5.44 12.62 1.97
CA ALA A 113 4.98 11.43 2.67
C ALA A 113 3.51 11.59 3.06
N VAL A 114 2.79 10.49 3.00
CA VAL A 114 1.45 10.38 3.53
C VAL A 114 1.46 9.25 4.57
N LEU A 115 0.59 9.33 5.57
CA LEU A 115 0.33 8.18 6.40
C LEU A 115 -0.38 7.13 5.54
N PRO A 116 0.24 5.99 5.28
CA PRO A 116 -0.36 4.96 4.45
C PRO A 116 -1.54 4.32 5.17
N PHE A 117 -2.46 3.77 4.38
CA PHE A 117 -3.42 2.81 4.89
C PHE A 117 -2.76 1.43 4.99
N GLU A 118 -3.20 0.65 5.95
CA GLU A 118 -2.94 -0.78 6.02
C GLU A 118 -4.14 -1.53 5.43
N THR A 119 -3.89 -2.59 4.69
CA THR A 119 -4.94 -3.44 4.13
C THR A 119 -5.13 -4.68 5.01
N PHE A 120 -6.35 -5.11 5.21
CA PHE A 120 -6.63 -6.30 5.99
C PHE A 120 -7.74 -7.18 5.42
N THR A 121 -7.67 -8.45 5.77
CA THR A 121 -8.69 -9.47 5.53
C THR A 121 -9.13 -10.06 6.88
N LEU A 122 -9.99 -11.05 6.90
CA LEU A 122 -10.38 -11.74 8.14
C LEU A 122 -9.20 -12.39 8.87
N ARG A 123 -8.08 -12.65 8.20
CA ARG A 123 -6.96 -13.42 8.75
C ARG A 123 -5.64 -12.66 8.84
N GLN A 124 -5.42 -11.72 7.95
CA GLN A 124 -4.10 -11.11 7.74
C GLN A 124 -4.21 -9.60 7.61
N VAL A 125 -3.16 -8.92 8.06
CA VAL A 125 -2.93 -7.49 7.82
C VAL A 125 -1.70 -7.36 6.92
N TYR A 126 -1.82 -6.53 5.90
CA TYR A 126 -0.75 -6.15 4.98
C TYR A 126 -0.34 -4.72 5.29
N GLN A 127 0.91 -4.54 5.65
CA GLN A 127 1.44 -3.24 6.05
C GLN A 127 2.75 -2.94 5.34
N LEU A 128 3.06 -1.66 5.18
CA LEU A 128 4.34 -1.23 4.64
C LEU A 128 5.43 -1.41 5.70
N GLU A 129 6.62 -1.80 5.27
CA GLU A 129 7.80 -1.77 6.12
C GLU A 129 8.16 -0.31 6.40
N SER A 130 8.13 0.10 7.66
CA SER A 130 8.56 1.45 8.06
C SER A 130 9.95 1.42 8.67
N GLY A 131 10.88 2.12 8.02
CA GLY A 131 12.24 2.30 8.51
C GLY A 131 13.11 1.05 8.47
N LEU A 132 14.10 0.98 9.39
CA LEU A 132 15.01 -0.16 9.55
C LEU A 132 14.39 -1.34 10.33
N ALA A 133 13.23 -1.14 10.95
CA ALA A 133 12.50 -2.20 11.62
C ALA A 133 11.82 -3.08 10.56
N ARG A 134 12.33 -4.29 10.41
CA ARG A 134 11.78 -5.30 9.50
C ARG A 134 10.49 -5.87 10.08
N LEU A 135 9.40 -5.16 9.92
CA LEU A 135 8.10 -5.75 10.16
C LEU A 135 7.80 -6.77 9.05
N PRO A 136 7.14 -7.88 9.36
CA PRO A 136 6.72 -8.81 8.33
C PRO A 136 5.76 -8.11 7.35
N VAL A 137 5.96 -8.32 6.05
CA VAL A 137 5.11 -7.75 4.97
C VAL A 137 3.66 -8.19 5.10
N GLU A 138 3.44 -9.33 5.69
CA GLU A 138 2.14 -9.83 6.15
C GLU A 138 2.25 -10.25 7.62
N SER A 139 1.25 -10.00 8.40
CA SER A 139 1.18 -10.46 9.78
C SER A 139 -0.20 -11.07 10.05
N LEU A 140 -0.21 -12.15 10.85
CA LEU A 140 -1.44 -12.59 11.47
C LEU A 140 -1.91 -11.47 12.39
N ILE A 141 -3.20 -11.21 12.38
CA ILE A 141 -3.80 -10.18 13.21
C ILE A 141 -3.52 -10.51 14.69
N GLY A 142 -2.71 -9.69 15.36
CA GLY A 142 -2.45 -9.79 16.80
C GLY A 142 -3.74 -9.63 17.60
N GLN A 143 -3.77 -10.18 18.82
CA GLN A 143 -5.02 -10.29 19.59
C GLN A 143 -5.68 -8.95 19.88
N GLU A 144 -4.89 -7.93 20.24
CA GLU A 144 -5.41 -6.57 20.50
C GLU A 144 -6.01 -5.96 19.25
N ARG A 145 -5.29 -6.00 18.15
CA ARG A 145 -5.73 -5.47 16.87
C ARG A 145 -6.91 -6.25 16.29
N ARG A 146 -6.97 -7.56 16.57
CA ARG A 146 -8.13 -8.39 16.20
C ARG A 146 -9.42 -7.91 16.85
N ASN A 147 -9.36 -7.55 18.13
CA ASN A 147 -10.54 -7.03 18.83
C ASN A 147 -11.03 -5.72 18.23
N GLU A 148 -10.12 -4.83 17.83
CA GLU A 148 -10.48 -3.58 17.18
C GLU A 148 -11.10 -3.78 15.81
N LEU A 149 -10.50 -4.64 14.97
CA LEU A 149 -10.99 -4.96 13.63
C LEU A 149 -12.31 -5.73 13.69
N ASN A 150 -12.43 -6.68 14.61
CA ASN A 150 -13.69 -7.38 14.83
C ASN A 150 -14.80 -6.42 15.26
N GLY A 151 -14.52 -5.48 16.16
CA GLY A 151 -15.50 -4.47 16.56
C GLY A 151 -15.97 -3.59 15.38
N ALA A 152 -15.07 -3.27 14.44
CA ALA A 152 -15.45 -2.56 13.22
C ALA A 152 -16.31 -3.43 12.28
N LEU A 153 -15.95 -4.71 12.12
CA LEU A 153 -16.71 -5.67 11.31
C LEU A 153 -18.09 -5.96 11.91
N GLU A 154 -18.18 -6.14 13.22
CA GLU A 154 -19.46 -6.36 13.93
C GLU A 154 -20.38 -5.15 13.79
N ALA A 155 -19.84 -3.93 13.93
CA ALA A 155 -20.61 -2.72 13.71
C ALA A 155 -21.12 -2.62 12.26
N ALA A 156 -20.28 -2.97 11.29
CA ALA A 156 -20.67 -2.99 9.89
C ALA A 156 -21.78 -4.01 9.62
N LEU A 157 -21.62 -5.24 10.10
CA LEU A 157 -22.60 -6.30 9.94
C LEU A 157 -23.94 -5.96 10.63
N HIS A 158 -23.86 -5.32 11.80
CA HIS A 158 -25.07 -4.85 12.49
C HIS A 158 -25.85 -3.84 11.64
N LEU A 159 -25.16 -2.88 11.03
CA LEU A 159 -25.78 -1.88 10.17
C LEU A 159 -26.32 -2.49 8.87
N LEU A 160 -25.53 -3.33 8.19
CA LEU A 160 -25.95 -4.02 6.96
C LEU A 160 -27.19 -4.89 7.16
N ASN A 161 -27.34 -5.44 8.36
CA ASN A 161 -28.47 -6.30 8.72
C ASN A 161 -29.61 -5.55 9.44
N ALA A 162 -29.50 -4.22 9.62
CA ALA A 162 -30.51 -3.44 10.31
C ALA A 162 -31.85 -3.44 9.52
N PRO A 163 -33.00 -3.53 10.21
CA PRO A 163 -34.32 -3.62 9.57
C PRO A 163 -34.69 -2.44 8.68
N GLN A 164 -34.15 -1.26 8.97
CA GLN A 164 -34.43 0.01 8.30
C GLN A 164 -33.86 0.11 6.86
N LEU A 165 -32.83 -0.69 6.55
CA LEU A 165 -32.19 -0.74 5.23
C LEU A 165 -32.72 -1.87 4.34
N ARG A 166 -33.72 -2.59 4.80
CA ARG A 166 -34.27 -3.76 4.10
C ARG A 166 -35.38 -3.34 3.16
N ASP A 167 -35.03 -3.20 1.89
CA ASP A 167 -36.04 -3.24 0.84
C ASP A 167 -36.85 -4.54 0.96
N SER A 168 -38.17 -4.44 0.95
CA SER A 168 -39.11 -5.50 1.34
C SER A 168 -39.08 -6.76 0.45
N GLN A 169 -38.26 -6.79 -0.59
CA GLN A 169 -38.23 -7.91 -1.56
C GLN A 169 -37.01 -8.83 -1.45
N GLN A 170 -35.95 -8.48 -0.75
CA GLN A 170 -34.80 -9.39 -0.61
C GLN A 170 -34.19 -9.35 0.81
N ARG A 171 -34.62 -10.31 1.65
CA ARG A 171 -34.06 -10.57 2.98
C ARG A 171 -32.69 -11.24 2.84
N ARG A 172 -31.65 -10.50 2.52
CA ARG A 172 -30.27 -11.02 2.52
C ARG A 172 -29.59 -10.66 3.83
N VAL A 173 -28.95 -11.64 4.46
CA VAL A 173 -28.22 -11.46 5.71
C VAL A 173 -26.73 -11.49 5.41
N TYR A 174 -26.06 -10.37 5.72
CA TYR A 174 -24.60 -10.31 5.63
C TYR A 174 -23.98 -11.06 6.80
N SER A 175 -22.95 -11.85 6.52
CA SER A 175 -22.12 -12.57 7.48
C SER A 175 -20.65 -12.17 7.33
N PRO A 176 -19.77 -12.52 8.25
CA PRO A 176 -18.34 -12.24 8.12
C PRO A 176 -17.73 -12.81 6.81
N GLN A 177 -18.30 -13.85 6.24
CA GLN A 177 -17.82 -14.45 4.97
C GLN A 177 -18.00 -13.53 3.76
N HIS A 178 -18.93 -12.57 3.84
CA HIS A 178 -19.15 -11.58 2.79
C HIS A 178 -18.16 -10.41 2.86
N PHE A 179 -17.35 -10.34 3.94
CA PHE A 179 -16.28 -9.34 4.04
C PHE A 179 -15.19 -9.64 3.01
N TYR A 180 -14.99 -8.69 2.12
CA TYR A 180 -14.04 -8.81 1.02
C TYR A 180 -12.63 -8.36 1.46
N GLU A 181 -12.50 -7.11 1.80
CA GLU A 181 -11.29 -6.52 2.38
C GLU A 181 -11.62 -5.19 3.06
N GLY A 182 -10.70 -4.70 3.86
CA GLY A 182 -10.76 -3.36 4.42
C GLY A 182 -9.40 -2.68 4.37
N ILE A 183 -9.45 -1.36 4.36
CA ILE A 183 -8.27 -0.56 4.63
C ILE A 183 -8.50 0.24 5.90
N PHE A 184 -7.46 0.46 6.68
CA PHE A 184 -7.55 1.30 7.86
C PHE A 184 -6.30 2.16 8.02
N ARG A 185 -6.47 3.29 8.69
CA ARG A 185 -5.38 4.21 9.03
C ARG A 185 -5.60 4.73 10.43
N THR A 186 -4.62 4.51 11.30
CA THR A 186 -4.63 5.04 12.67
C THR A 186 -3.80 6.31 12.75
N GLU A 187 -4.39 7.36 13.28
CA GLU A 187 -3.75 8.64 13.54
C GLU A 187 -3.73 8.86 15.05
N ARG A 188 -2.54 9.05 15.63
CA ARG A 188 -2.30 9.02 17.08
C ARG A 188 -3.18 9.97 17.89
N ASP A 189 -3.47 11.13 17.35
CA ASP A 189 -4.21 12.21 18.02
C ASP A 189 -5.70 12.23 17.70
N LYS A 190 -6.16 11.38 16.77
CA LYS A 190 -7.54 11.43 16.28
C LYS A 190 -8.31 10.13 16.45
N GLY A 191 -7.69 9.02 16.10
CA GLY A 191 -8.35 7.73 16.09
C GLY A 191 -8.06 6.92 14.82
N THR A 192 -8.93 5.98 14.50
CA THR A 192 -8.75 5.07 13.37
C THR A 192 -9.91 5.21 12.37
N LEU A 193 -9.57 5.45 11.12
CA LEU A 193 -10.49 5.38 9.99
C LEU A 193 -10.46 3.97 9.42
N TYR A 194 -11.62 3.36 9.25
CA TYR A 194 -11.83 2.05 8.62
C TYR A 194 -12.68 2.24 7.38
N ASP A 195 -12.27 1.63 6.29
CA ASP A 195 -13.01 1.57 5.02
C ASP A 195 -13.22 0.10 4.69
N LEU A 196 -14.44 -0.41 4.88
CA LEU A 196 -14.78 -1.82 4.83
C LEU A 196 -15.61 -2.12 3.59
N THR A 197 -15.22 -3.15 2.87
CA THR A 197 -15.91 -3.60 1.66
C THR A 197 -16.47 -5.00 1.84
N PHE A 198 -17.74 -5.15 1.53
CA PHE A 198 -18.47 -6.42 1.54
C PHE A 198 -18.93 -6.77 0.14
N ARG A 199 -18.83 -8.04 -0.21
CA ARG A 199 -19.23 -8.57 -1.53
C ARG A 199 -20.50 -9.40 -1.37
N GLU A 200 -21.42 -9.25 -2.29
CA GLU A 200 -22.59 -10.09 -2.38
C GLU A 200 -22.34 -11.26 -3.32
N ASN A 201 -22.70 -12.49 -2.89
CA ASN A 201 -22.31 -13.74 -3.58
C ASN A 201 -22.93 -13.91 -4.99
N SER A 202 -23.96 -13.18 -5.35
CA SER A 202 -24.72 -13.40 -6.59
C SER A 202 -24.66 -12.28 -7.63
N VAL A 203 -24.11 -11.14 -7.27
CA VAL A 203 -24.05 -9.93 -8.14
C VAL A 203 -22.68 -9.29 -7.96
N PRO A 204 -22.12 -8.62 -8.97
CA PRO A 204 -20.86 -7.88 -8.83
C PRO A 204 -21.02 -6.58 -8.02
N ASP A 205 -21.95 -6.55 -7.09
CA ASP A 205 -22.24 -5.41 -6.24
C ASP A 205 -21.44 -5.50 -4.95
N PHE A 206 -20.91 -4.35 -4.55
CA PHE A 206 -20.15 -4.21 -3.32
C PHE A 206 -20.85 -3.20 -2.40
N ARG A 207 -20.92 -3.56 -1.13
CA ARG A 207 -21.29 -2.64 -0.06
C ARG A 207 -20.03 -2.11 0.60
N ARG A 208 -19.91 -0.80 0.66
CA ARG A 208 -18.79 -0.12 1.29
C ARG A 208 -19.29 0.69 2.47
N LEU A 209 -18.65 0.50 3.64
CA LEU A 209 -18.94 1.26 4.85
C LEU A 209 -17.65 1.90 5.36
N VAL A 210 -17.73 3.18 5.68
CA VAL A 210 -16.62 3.91 6.27
C VAL A 210 -16.97 4.23 7.73
N PHE A 211 -16.07 3.84 8.64
CA PHE A 211 -16.19 4.10 10.07
C PHE A 211 -15.01 4.93 10.54
N PHE A 212 -15.27 5.81 11.46
CA PHE A 212 -14.23 6.47 12.21
C PHE A 212 -14.37 6.12 13.68
N ARG A 213 -13.30 5.56 14.27
CA ARG A 213 -13.18 5.37 15.70
C ARG A 213 -12.29 6.48 16.23
N PRO A 214 -12.85 7.58 16.76
CA PRO A 214 -12.05 8.50 17.57
C PRO A 214 -11.51 7.71 18.78
N PHE A 215 -10.65 8.27 19.60
CA PHE A 215 -10.33 7.64 20.89
C PHE A 215 -11.58 7.58 21.80
N ALA A 216 -12.68 7.12 21.24
CA ALA A 216 -14.06 7.06 21.71
C ALA A 216 -14.80 5.94 20.95
N PRO A 217 -16.09 5.70 21.18
CA PRO A 217 -16.88 4.72 20.46
C PRO A 217 -16.84 4.90 18.93
N LEU A 218 -16.93 3.80 18.20
CA LEU A 218 -16.93 3.76 16.73
C LEU A 218 -18.11 4.59 16.17
N MET A 219 -17.84 5.41 15.15
CA MET A 219 -18.85 6.18 14.42
C MET A 219 -18.89 5.79 12.96
N LYS A 220 -20.10 5.54 12.44
CA LYS A 220 -20.29 5.39 10.99
C LYS A 220 -20.20 6.76 10.32
N VAL A 221 -19.34 6.90 9.32
CA VAL A 221 -19.13 8.14 8.57
C VAL A 221 -19.90 8.13 7.25
N LYS A 222 -19.90 7.00 6.55
CA LYS A 222 -20.52 6.86 5.24
C LYS A 222 -21.02 5.43 5.04
N GLU A 223 -22.10 5.29 4.33
CA GLU A 223 -22.58 4.05 3.75
C GLU A 223 -22.99 4.31 2.31
N GLU A 224 -22.51 3.52 1.38
CA GLU A 224 -22.92 3.62 -0.02
C GLU A 224 -22.99 2.26 -0.66
N LEU A 225 -23.93 2.11 -1.58
CA LEU A 225 -24.00 0.99 -2.49
C LEU A 225 -23.24 1.35 -3.76
N MET A 226 -22.18 0.61 -4.05
CA MET A 226 -21.40 0.80 -5.27
C MET A 226 -21.73 -0.30 -6.27
N ASP A 227 -22.30 0.09 -7.39
CA ASP A 227 -22.45 -0.79 -8.55
C ASP A 227 -21.15 -0.79 -9.37
N ALA A 228 -20.26 -1.70 -9.02
CA ALA A 228 -19.00 -1.88 -9.76
C ALA A 228 -19.24 -2.39 -11.20
N SER A 229 -20.46 -2.91 -11.52
CA SER A 229 -20.78 -3.44 -12.83
C SER A 229 -20.82 -2.37 -13.93
N GLN A 230 -21.01 -1.11 -13.57
CA GLN A 230 -21.10 0.02 -14.51
C GLN A 230 -19.75 0.74 -14.73
N ILE A 231 -18.73 0.44 -13.93
CA ILE A 231 -17.45 1.16 -13.98
C ILE A 231 -16.48 0.46 -14.92
N LEU A 232 -16.28 1.06 -16.08
CA LEU A 232 -15.28 0.63 -17.06
C LEU A 232 -13.89 1.13 -16.65
N ILE A 233 -12.90 0.25 -16.68
CA ILE A 233 -11.50 0.61 -16.49
C ILE A 233 -10.78 0.62 -17.84
N ASN A 234 -10.14 1.75 -18.17
CA ASN A 234 -9.21 1.81 -19.29
C ASN A 234 -7.78 1.57 -18.78
N ILE A 235 -7.23 0.40 -19.08
CA ILE A 235 -5.85 0.01 -18.74
C ILE A 235 -4.94 0.55 -19.81
N ILE A 236 -3.98 1.40 -19.42
CA ILE A 236 -3.06 2.04 -20.36
C ILE A 236 -1.66 1.46 -20.15
N VAL A 237 -1.10 0.91 -21.23
CA VAL A 237 0.20 0.24 -21.21
C VAL A 237 1.10 0.89 -22.25
N PRO A 238 2.12 1.65 -21.85
CA PRO A 238 3.19 2.09 -22.73
C PRO A 238 4.12 0.92 -23.05
N LEU A 239 4.54 0.81 -24.30
CA LEU A 239 5.33 -0.30 -24.80
C LEU A 239 6.43 0.20 -25.75
N ALA A 240 7.62 -0.38 -25.67
CA ALA A 240 8.68 -0.22 -26.64
C ALA A 240 9.11 -1.60 -27.16
N ASP A 241 10.33 -2.03 -26.85
CA ASP A 241 10.95 -3.22 -27.47
C ASP A 241 10.63 -4.55 -26.75
N THR A 242 9.91 -4.54 -25.65
CA THR A 242 9.65 -5.71 -24.78
C THR A 242 8.47 -6.56 -25.27
N VAL A 243 8.55 -7.09 -26.50
CA VAL A 243 7.42 -7.80 -27.13
C VAL A 243 7.09 -9.12 -26.44
N ASP A 244 8.09 -9.84 -25.92
CA ASP A 244 7.85 -11.11 -25.22
C ASP A 244 7.14 -10.89 -23.88
N ALA A 245 7.53 -9.86 -23.12
CA ALA A 245 6.83 -9.45 -21.91
C ALA A 245 5.39 -9.00 -22.23
N PHE A 246 5.21 -8.29 -23.35
CA PHE A 246 3.89 -7.91 -23.85
C PHE A 246 3.03 -9.14 -24.21
N ARG A 247 3.61 -10.16 -24.82
CA ARG A 247 2.90 -11.42 -25.13
C ARG A 247 2.39 -12.11 -23.87
N GLN A 248 3.23 -12.17 -22.84
CA GLN A 248 2.84 -12.72 -21.53
C GLN A 248 1.78 -11.84 -20.85
N PHE A 249 1.93 -10.52 -20.94
CA PHE A 249 0.92 -9.59 -20.44
C PHE A 249 -0.44 -9.80 -21.13
N MET A 250 -0.46 -9.96 -22.46
CA MET A 250 -1.69 -10.17 -23.22
C MET A 250 -2.37 -11.50 -22.89
N GLN A 251 -1.61 -12.54 -22.54
CA GLN A 251 -2.19 -13.78 -22.03
C GLN A 251 -2.86 -13.52 -20.66
N HIS A 252 -2.15 -12.90 -19.72
CA HIS A 252 -2.68 -12.52 -18.43
C HIS A 252 -3.92 -11.61 -18.55
N PHE A 253 -3.85 -10.59 -19.41
CA PHE A 253 -4.98 -9.70 -19.71
C PHE A 253 -6.21 -10.47 -20.21
N SER A 254 -6.00 -11.42 -21.09
CA SER A 254 -7.07 -12.28 -21.61
C SER A 254 -7.78 -13.05 -20.50
N ASP A 255 -7.00 -13.62 -19.58
CA ASP A 255 -7.55 -14.46 -18.52
C ASP A 255 -8.22 -13.63 -17.41
N THR A 256 -7.60 -12.53 -17.01
CA THR A 256 -8.09 -11.68 -15.92
C THR A 256 -9.14 -10.66 -16.39
N CYS A 257 -8.83 -9.91 -17.45
CA CYS A 257 -9.66 -8.77 -17.86
C CYS A 257 -10.82 -9.16 -18.75
N ILE A 258 -10.65 -10.16 -19.62
CA ILE A 258 -11.70 -10.56 -20.57
C ILE A 258 -12.59 -11.64 -19.97
N ARG A 259 -11.99 -12.71 -19.42
CA ARG A 259 -12.76 -13.85 -18.92
C ARG A 259 -13.38 -13.63 -17.55
N GLN A 260 -12.66 -12.96 -16.64
CA GLN A 260 -13.10 -12.81 -15.27
C GLN A 260 -13.82 -11.47 -15.04
N ASP A 261 -13.25 -10.34 -15.46
CA ASP A 261 -13.81 -9.02 -15.21
C ASP A 261 -14.84 -8.58 -16.27
N GLY A 262 -14.48 -8.60 -17.54
CA GLY A 262 -15.33 -8.23 -18.68
C GLY A 262 -15.56 -6.71 -18.86
N ARG A 263 -15.16 -5.84 -17.93
CA ARG A 263 -15.43 -4.40 -17.90
C ARG A 263 -14.19 -3.56 -18.07
N THR A 264 -13.34 -3.96 -18.96
CA THR A 264 -12.07 -3.31 -19.25
C THR A 264 -11.98 -2.85 -20.68
N HIS A 265 -11.10 -1.88 -20.90
CA HIS A 265 -10.61 -1.47 -22.19
C HIS A 265 -9.08 -1.44 -22.10
N LEU A 266 -8.39 -1.93 -23.13
CA LEU A 266 -6.94 -1.88 -23.20
C LEU A 266 -6.50 -0.80 -24.17
N THR A 267 -5.65 0.12 -23.71
CA THR A 267 -4.97 1.10 -24.56
C THR A 267 -3.47 0.83 -24.53
N VAL A 268 -2.94 0.34 -25.63
CA VAL A 268 -1.51 0.11 -25.84
C VAL A 268 -0.91 1.29 -26.58
N VAL A 269 0.13 1.90 -26.01
CA VAL A 269 0.85 3.00 -26.64
C VAL A 269 2.26 2.52 -27.00
N LEU A 270 2.46 2.19 -28.27
CA LEU A 270 3.71 1.64 -28.80
C LEU A 270 4.62 2.77 -29.29
N PHE A 271 5.85 2.78 -28.78
CA PHE A 271 6.92 3.65 -29.25
C PHE A 271 7.74 2.98 -30.35
N GLY A 272 8.06 3.72 -31.38
CA GLY A 272 8.77 3.24 -32.56
C GLY A 272 7.86 2.53 -33.58
N SER A 273 8.47 2.08 -34.65
CA SER A 273 7.75 1.41 -35.74
C SER A 273 8.19 -0.05 -35.98
N GLU A 274 9.36 -0.41 -35.48
CA GLU A 274 9.98 -1.72 -35.79
C GLU A 274 9.15 -2.91 -35.32
N LYS A 275 8.57 -2.81 -34.12
CA LYS A 275 7.76 -3.88 -33.51
C LYS A 275 6.26 -3.77 -33.80
N MET A 276 5.83 -2.80 -34.60
CA MET A 276 4.41 -2.52 -34.84
C MET A 276 3.66 -3.71 -35.41
N HIS A 277 4.24 -4.40 -36.37
CA HIS A 277 3.60 -5.55 -37.02
C HIS A 277 3.41 -6.72 -36.04
N GLU A 278 4.42 -6.97 -35.22
CA GLU A 278 4.40 -8.04 -34.20
C GLU A 278 3.40 -7.75 -33.09
N VAL A 279 3.45 -6.55 -32.54
CA VAL A 279 2.51 -6.09 -31.49
C VAL A 279 1.07 -6.11 -31.99
N LYS A 280 0.84 -5.60 -33.22
CA LYS A 280 -0.48 -5.64 -33.84
C LYS A 280 -0.95 -7.09 -34.06
N GLY A 281 -0.07 -7.99 -34.50
CA GLY A 281 -0.38 -9.40 -34.67
C GLY A 281 -0.83 -10.07 -33.37
N ILE A 282 -0.17 -9.75 -32.24
CA ILE A 282 -0.54 -10.24 -30.89
C ILE A 282 -1.93 -9.72 -30.49
N VAL A 283 -2.17 -8.41 -30.64
CA VAL A 283 -3.45 -7.77 -30.30
C VAL A 283 -4.59 -8.32 -31.16
N ASP A 284 -4.40 -8.38 -32.48
CA ASP A 284 -5.42 -8.89 -33.43
C ASP A 284 -5.71 -10.38 -33.20
N GLY A 285 -4.67 -11.16 -32.86
CA GLY A 285 -4.80 -12.58 -32.56
C GLY A 285 -5.65 -12.81 -31.31
N MET A 286 -5.37 -12.05 -30.25
CA MET A 286 -6.15 -12.11 -29.01
C MET A 286 -7.59 -11.62 -29.25
N SER A 287 -7.78 -10.48 -29.94
CA SER A 287 -9.10 -9.90 -30.23
C SER A 287 -10.00 -10.88 -31.00
N ARG A 288 -9.44 -11.59 -31.99
CA ARG A 288 -10.17 -12.61 -32.75
C ARG A 288 -10.52 -13.82 -31.88
N ARG A 289 -9.54 -14.35 -31.14
CA ARG A 289 -9.73 -15.54 -30.29
C ARG A 289 -10.77 -15.32 -29.20
N MET A 290 -10.75 -14.15 -28.56
CA MET A 290 -11.61 -13.81 -27.44
C MET A 290 -12.88 -13.05 -27.84
N LYS A 291 -13.05 -12.72 -29.15
CA LYS A 291 -14.12 -11.84 -29.67
C LYS A 291 -14.19 -10.50 -28.94
N TYR A 292 -13.01 -9.99 -28.52
CA TYR A 292 -12.87 -8.79 -27.72
C TYR A 292 -12.48 -7.59 -28.56
N ARG A 293 -13.30 -6.52 -28.53
CA ARG A 293 -13.12 -5.33 -29.37
C ARG A 293 -12.65 -4.08 -28.61
N ASN A 294 -12.59 -4.15 -27.28
CA ASN A 294 -12.26 -3.00 -26.44
C ASN A 294 -10.73 -2.82 -26.33
N VAL A 295 -10.06 -2.70 -27.48
CA VAL A 295 -8.61 -2.47 -27.55
C VAL A 295 -8.33 -1.29 -28.47
N THR A 296 -7.42 -0.42 -28.03
CA THR A 296 -6.88 0.68 -28.83
C THR A 296 -5.36 0.54 -28.90
N LEU A 297 -4.81 0.56 -30.11
CA LEU A 297 -3.37 0.58 -30.34
C LEU A 297 -2.98 1.94 -30.92
N ILE A 298 -2.14 2.67 -30.20
CA ILE A 298 -1.62 3.99 -30.58
C ILE A 298 -0.13 3.84 -30.86
N ARG A 299 0.33 4.42 -31.95
CA ARG A 299 1.76 4.46 -32.30
C ARG A 299 2.33 5.85 -32.10
N LEU A 300 3.49 5.92 -31.48
CA LEU A 300 4.29 7.14 -31.34
C LEU A 300 5.67 6.94 -31.98
N ASN A 301 6.04 7.84 -32.89
CA ASN A 301 7.36 7.83 -33.53
C ASN A 301 8.32 8.77 -32.77
N GLU A 302 8.51 8.49 -31.51
CA GLU A 302 9.41 9.25 -30.62
C GLU A 302 10.13 8.28 -29.66
N ALA A 303 11.17 8.74 -28.99
CA ALA A 303 11.88 7.94 -27.99
C ALA A 303 10.93 7.54 -26.85
N PHE A 304 11.18 6.38 -26.25
CA PHE A 304 10.33 5.88 -25.16
C PHE A 304 10.34 6.83 -23.97
N SER A 305 9.15 7.20 -23.55
CA SER A 305 8.88 7.87 -22.27
C SER A 305 7.58 7.31 -21.71
N ARG A 306 7.68 6.72 -20.55
CA ARG A 306 6.55 6.06 -19.88
C ARG A 306 5.41 7.05 -19.63
N GLY A 307 5.69 8.18 -18.98
CA GLY A 307 4.69 9.20 -18.70
C GLY A 307 4.09 9.79 -19.97
N ARG A 308 4.89 9.97 -21.04
CA ARG A 308 4.39 10.40 -22.34
C ARG A 308 3.38 9.41 -22.93
N GLY A 309 3.69 8.11 -22.86
CA GLY A 309 2.80 7.05 -23.34
C GLY A 309 1.48 7.02 -22.55
N LEU A 310 1.57 7.11 -21.23
CA LEU A 310 0.40 7.16 -20.35
C LEU A 310 -0.45 8.42 -20.61
N ASP A 311 0.17 9.59 -20.77
CA ASP A 311 -0.53 10.85 -21.05
C ASP A 311 -1.28 10.78 -22.39
N VAL A 312 -0.63 10.27 -23.45
CA VAL A 312 -1.26 10.08 -24.76
C VAL A 312 -2.44 9.10 -24.67
N GLY A 313 -2.23 7.97 -24.02
CA GLY A 313 -3.28 6.96 -23.82
C GLY A 313 -4.49 7.50 -23.06
N ALA A 314 -4.25 8.25 -21.98
CA ALA A 314 -5.32 8.88 -21.20
C ALA A 314 -6.10 9.94 -21.98
N ARG A 315 -5.39 10.76 -22.79
CA ARG A 315 -6.01 11.82 -23.61
C ARG A 315 -6.70 11.29 -24.87
N ALA A 316 -6.29 10.12 -25.36
CA ALA A 316 -6.93 9.50 -26.51
C ALA A 316 -8.38 9.06 -26.24
N TRP A 317 -8.72 8.83 -24.99
CA TRP A 317 -10.09 8.50 -24.60
C TRP A 317 -10.99 9.72 -24.71
N LYS A 318 -11.96 9.69 -25.64
CA LYS A 318 -12.86 10.83 -25.94
C LYS A 318 -14.32 10.60 -25.53
N ARG A 319 -14.61 9.44 -24.93
CA ARG A 319 -15.95 9.10 -24.47
C ARG A 319 -16.24 9.75 -23.10
N SER A 320 -17.16 9.20 -22.34
CA SER A 320 -17.47 9.63 -20.97
C SER A 320 -16.24 9.62 -20.06
N ASN A 321 -16.35 10.16 -18.86
CA ASN A 321 -15.32 10.03 -17.85
C ASN A 321 -15.08 8.53 -17.56
N VAL A 322 -13.83 8.12 -17.51
CA VAL A 322 -13.43 6.72 -17.38
C VAL A 322 -12.41 6.58 -16.27
N LEU A 323 -12.47 5.48 -15.55
CA LEU A 323 -11.42 5.09 -14.61
C LEU A 323 -10.20 4.61 -15.41
N LEU A 324 -9.06 5.23 -15.18
CA LEU A 324 -7.77 4.87 -15.77
C LEU A 324 -7.01 3.97 -14.80
N PHE A 325 -6.37 2.94 -15.33
CA PHE A 325 -5.36 2.18 -14.64
C PHE A 325 -4.04 2.29 -15.44
N PHE A 326 -3.03 2.94 -14.85
CA PHE A 326 -1.69 3.03 -15.42
C PHE A 326 -0.91 1.76 -15.07
N CYS A 327 -0.54 1.02 -16.09
CA CYS A 327 0.02 -0.31 -15.95
C CYS A 327 1.24 -0.51 -16.85
N ASP A 328 2.12 -1.41 -16.45
CA ASP A 328 3.28 -1.85 -17.25
C ASP A 328 3.16 -3.34 -17.58
N VAL A 329 3.90 -3.79 -18.59
CA VAL A 329 3.85 -5.18 -19.06
C VAL A 329 4.31 -6.22 -18.04
N ASN A 330 5.10 -5.80 -17.03
CA ASN A 330 5.60 -6.67 -15.98
C ASN A 330 4.71 -6.68 -14.72
N ILE A 331 3.52 -6.09 -14.81
CA ILE A 331 2.54 -6.10 -13.73
C ILE A 331 1.60 -7.30 -13.92
N ARG A 332 1.34 -7.99 -12.80
CA ARG A 332 0.30 -9.03 -12.69
C ARG A 332 -0.71 -8.60 -11.65
N PHE A 333 -1.98 -8.76 -11.96
CA PHE A 333 -3.08 -8.36 -11.09
C PHE A 333 -4.28 -9.29 -11.27
N SER A 334 -5.11 -9.41 -10.25
CA SER A 334 -6.35 -10.19 -10.33
C SER A 334 -7.55 -9.30 -10.75
N ALA A 335 -8.69 -9.94 -11.01
CA ALA A 335 -9.95 -9.21 -11.20
C ALA A 335 -10.37 -8.46 -9.91
N GLU A 336 -10.00 -8.98 -8.76
CA GLU A 336 -10.20 -8.37 -7.46
C GLU A 336 -9.43 -7.05 -7.34
N PHE A 337 -8.20 -6.98 -7.86
CA PHE A 337 -7.48 -5.71 -7.92
C PHE A 337 -8.22 -4.66 -8.75
N LEU A 338 -8.82 -5.03 -9.88
CA LEU A 338 -9.63 -4.10 -10.67
C LEU A 338 -10.85 -3.59 -9.88
N ASN A 339 -11.42 -4.45 -9.04
CA ASN A 339 -12.47 -4.03 -8.11
C ASN A 339 -11.92 -3.07 -7.04
N SER A 340 -10.73 -3.34 -6.50
CA SER A 340 -10.06 -2.42 -5.57
C SER A 340 -9.82 -1.04 -6.21
N CYS A 341 -9.45 -0.98 -7.50
CA CYS A 341 -9.39 0.28 -8.24
C CYS A 341 -10.75 1.01 -8.27
N ARG A 342 -11.84 0.30 -8.55
CA ARG A 342 -13.20 0.88 -8.58
C ARG A 342 -13.64 1.41 -7.22
N MET A 343 -13.31 0.67 -6.15
CA MET A 343 -13.73 1.03 -4.79
C MET A 343 -12.91 2.17 -4.17
N ASN A 344 -11.62 2.24 -4.50
CA ASN A 344 -10.72 3.23 -3.90
C ASN A 344 -10.55 4.50 -4.74
N THR A 345 -11.35 4.68 -5.79
CA THR A 345 -11.39 5.88 -6.63
C THR A 345 -12.78 6.49 -6.65
N GLU A 346 -12.83 7.80 -6.69
CA GLU A 346 -14.09 8.56 -6.81
C GLU A 346 -13.78 9.86 -7.57
N PRO A 347 -14.50 10.16 -8.66
CA PRO A 347 -14.19 11.33 -9.50
C PRO A 347 -14.32 12.63 -8.70
N GLY A 348 -13.27 13.45 -8.74
CA GLY A 348 -13.19 14.71 -8.00
C GLY A 348 -12.95 14.55 -6.49
N GLN A 349 -12.74 13.34 -5.98
CA GLN A 349 -12.62 13.07 -4.55
C GLN A 349 -11.45 12.19 -4.19
N LYS A 350 -11.23 11.06 -4.90
CA LYS A 350 -10.22 10.06 -4.53
C LYS A 350 -9.42 9.57 -5.72
N VAL A 351 -8.13 9.41 -5.51
CA VAL A 351 -7.20 8.72 -6.41
C VAL A 351 -6.51 7.59 -5.63
N PHE A 352 -6.37 6.43 -6.27
CA PHE A 352 -5.78 5.24 -5.67
C PHE A 352 -4.37 5.00 -6.22
N TYR A 353 -3.39 5.01 -5.33
CA TYR A 353 -2.00 4.64 -5.57
C TYR A 353 -1.70 3.33 -4.84
N PRO A 354 -2.02 2.18 -5.44
CA PRO A 354 -1.73 0.89 -4.81
C PRO A 354 -0.22 0.70 -4.63
N VAL A 355 0.17 0.12 -3.52
CA VAL A 355 1.54 -0.38 -3.35
C VAL A 355 1.56 -1.83 -3.80
N MET A 356 2.40 -2.11 -4.80
CA MET A 356 2.53 -3.45 -5.35
C MET A 356 3.55 -4.28 -4.58
N PHE A 357 3.37 -5.59 -4.60
CA PHE A 357 4.37 -6.52 -4.10
C PHE A 357 5.35 -6.86 -5.23
N SER A 358 6.60 -6.42 -5.09
CA SER A 358 7.65 -6.70 -6.08
C SER A 358 8.32 -8.02 -5.77
N LEU A 359 8.27 -8.94 -6.71
CA LEU A 359 8.89 -10.26 -6.60
C LEU A 359 10.40 -10.15 -6.83
N TYR A 360 11.16 -10.91 -6.07
CA TYR A 360 12.59 -11.05 -6.25
C TYR A 360 12.92 -11.91 -7.47
N ASN A 361 14.20 -11.91 -7.86
CA ASN A 361 14.70 -12.75 -8.94
C ASN A 361 14.42 -14.23 -8.66
N PRO A 362 13.59 -14.90 -9.48
CA PRO A 362 13.21 -16.29 -9.26
C PRO A 362 14.38 -17.27 -9.30
N GLU A 363 15.43 -16.97 -10.07
CA GLU A 363 16.64 -17.78 -10.10
C GLU A 363 17.37 -17.79 -8.76
N VAL A 364 17.35 -16.65 -8.06
CA VAL A 364 17.95 -16.53 -6.73
C VAL A 364 17.09 -17.21 -5.65
N ILE A 365 15.77 -17.06 -5.77
CA ILE A 365 14.84 -17.56 -4.76
C ILE A 365 14.64 -19.07 -4.86
N TYR A 366 14.45 -19.58 -6.08
CA TYR A 366 14.06 -20.99 -6.33
C TYR A 366 15.22 -21.84 -6.89
N GLY A 367 16.30 -21.22 -7.33
CA GLY A 367 17.43 -21.93 -7.95
C GLY A 367 16.99 -22.66 -9.22
N GLN A 368 17.23 -23.97 -9.26
CA GLN A 368 16.92 -24.79 -10.46
C GLN A 368 15.44 -25.16 -10.62
N HIS A 369 14.62 -24.97 -9.59
CA HIS A 369 13.22 -25.40 -9.57
C HIS A 369 12.27 -24.21 -9.53
N ILE A 370 12.29 -23.40 -10.60
CA ILE A 370 11.43 -22.21 -10.70
C ILE A 370 9.97 -22.66 -10.91
N PRO A 371 9.04 -22.30 -10.01
CA PRO A 371 7.62 -22.60 -10.15
C PRO A 371 7.00 -21.89 -11.36
N SER A 372 5.75 -22.24 -11.67
CA SER A 372 4.99 -21.49 -12.69
C SER A 372 4.85 -20.01 -12.30
N ALA A 373 4.64 -19.14 -13.29
CA ALA A 373 4.50 -17.71 -13.03
C ALA A 373 3.35 -17.38 -12.06
N GLU A 374 2.30 -18.19 -12.04
CA GLU A 374 1.16 -18.04 -11.14
C GLU A 374 1.50 -18.47 -9.71
N ASP A 375 2.25 -19.56 -9.55
CA ASP A 375 2.67 -20.08 -8.25
C ASP A 375 3.72 -19.17 -7.57
N GLN A 376 4.37 -18.28 -8.33
CA GLN A 376 5.28 -17.28 -7.80
C GLN A 376 4.56 -16.08 -7.16
N LEU A 377 3.26 -15.87 -7.44
CA LEU A 377 2.49 -14.73 -6.94
C LEU A 377 2.12 -14.91 -5.46
N VAL A 378 3.12 -14.95 -4.59
CA VAL A 378 2.96 -15.20 -3.16
C VAL A 378 3.57 -14.06 -2.36
N ILE A 379 2.77 -13.48 -1.47
CA ILE A 379 3.23 -12.42 -0.57
C ILE A 379 3.93 -13.04 0.63
N ARG A 380 5.26 -13.08 0.58
CA ARG A 380 6.14 -13.49 1.69
C ARG A 380 7.44 -12.70 1.64
N LYS A 381 7.99 -12.37 2.80
CA LYS A 381 9.22 -11.57 2.94
C LYS A 381 10.44 -12.12 2.19
N ASP A 382 10.49 -13.44 1.96
CA ASP A 382 11.61 -14.09 1.29
C ASP A 382 11.42 -14.16 -0.22
N PHE A 383 10.21 -13.83 -0.73
CA PHE A 383 9.85 -13.88 -2.15
C PHE A 383 9.74 -12.52 -2.79
N GLY A 384 9.62 -11.44 -1.99
CA GLY A 384 9.47 -10.08 -2.48
C GLY A 384 9.34 -9.06 -1.35
N PHE A 385 8.97 -7.86 -1.73
CA PHE A 385 8.77 -6.74 -0.82
C PHE A 385 7.71 -5.78 -1.33
N TRP A 386 7.11 -4.99 -0.44
CA TRP A 386 6.22 -3.90 -0.82
C TRP A 386 7.03 -2.73 -1.39
N LYS A 387 6.84 -2.43 -2.68
CA LYS A 387 7.56 -1.35 -3.38
C LYS A 387 6.89 -0.01 -3.11
N ASP A 388 7.04 0.50 -1.90
CA ASP A 388 6.36 1.71 -1.40
C ASP A 388 6.91 3.04 -1.95
N PHE A 389 8.06 3.01 -2.58
CA PHE A 389 8.68 4.15 -3.27
C PHE A 389 8.34 4.24 -4.76
N ASP A 390 7.51 3.33 -5.28
CA ASP A 390 7.02 3.35 -6.65
C ASP A 390 5.66 4.04 -6.73
N PHE A 391 5.57 5.05 -7.58
CA PHE A 391 4.38 5.85 -7.82
C PHE A 391 3.85 5.69 -9.26
N GLY A 392 4.40 4.75 -10.02
CA GLY A 392 4.06 4.56 -11.43
C GLY A 392 2.69 3.93 -11.63
N THR A 393 2.28 3.05 -10.73
CA THR A 393 1.01 2.34 -10.82
C THR A 393 -0.08 3.10 -10.06
N THR A 394 -1.15 3.48 -10.76
CA THR A 394 -2.23 4.27 -10.17
C THR A 394 -3.57 4.00 -10.87
N CYS A 395 -4.65 4.06 -10.08
CA CYS A 395 -6.02 4.07 -10.55
C CYS A 395 -6.63 5.45 -10.25
N GLN A 396 -7.17 6.11 -11.27
CA GLN A 396 -7.67 7.48 -11.18
C GLN A 396 -8.68 7.78 -12.28
N TYR A 397 -9.62 8.64 -12.03
CA TYR A 397 -10.51 9.08 -13.09
C TYR A 397 -9.78 9.99 -14.09
N ARG A 398 -10.15 9.87 -15.37
CA ARG A 398 -9.57 10.67 -16.44
C ARG A 398 -9.75 12.18 -16.19
N SER A 399 -10.90 12.60 -15.68
CA SER A 399 -11.15 14.00 -15.29
C SER A 399 -10.08 14.50 -14.33
N ASP A 400 -9.76 13.74 -13.31
CA ASP A 400 -8.83 14.14 -12.26
C ASP A 400 -7.39 14.20 -12.80
N PHE A 401 -7.01 13.23 -13.63
CA PHE A 401 -5.73 13.27 -14.34
C PHE A 401 -5.59 14.53 -15.22
N ILE A 402 -6.64 14.90 -15.98
CA ILE A 402 -6.61 16.08 -16.84
C ILE A 402 -6.58 17.37 -16.01
N ASN A 403 -7.41 17.44 -14.95
CA ASN A 403 -7.53 18.63 -14.10
C ASN A 403 -6.24 18.92 -13.32
N THR A 404 -5.49 17.88 -12.90
CA THR A 404 -4.15 18.06 -12.29
C THR A 404 -3.07 18.41 -13.31
N GLY A 405 -3.39 18.47 -14.60
CA GLY A 405 -2.48 18.82 -15.67
C GLY A 405 -1.60 17.67 -16.17
N GLY A 406 -1.89 16.42 -15.78
CA GLY A 406 -1.21 15.24 -16.27
C GLY A 406 0.30 15.20 -16.02
N PHE A 407 1.05 14.43 -16.82
CA PHE A 407 2.49 14.35 -16.70
C PHE A 407 3.20 15.65 -17.15
N VAL A 408 4.32 15.94 -16.49
CA VAL A 408 5.24 17.00 -16.94
C VAL A 408 6.13 16.43 -18.05
N LYS A 409 6.41 17.20 -19.09
CA LYS A 409 7.27 16.76 -20.17
C LYS A 409 8.73 16.57 -19.69
N GLY A 410 9.23 15.35 -19.83
CA GLY A 410 10.63 14.98 -19.73
C GLY A 410 11.19 14.82 -18.31
N GLY A 411 11.66 13.62 -18.00
CA GLY A 411 12.46 13.32 -16.81
C GLY A 411 12.16 11.96 -16.17
N ALA A 412 13.16 11.37 -15.54
CA ALA A 412 13.06 10.07 -14.86
C ALA A 412 12.15 10.07 -13.60
N THR A 413 11.57 11.23 -13.25
CA THR A 413 10.73 11.43 -12.05
C THR A 413 9.29 11.81 -12.41
N GLU A 414 8.84 11.48 -13.63
CA GLU A 414 7.49 11.84 -14.13
C GLU A 414 6.38 11.35 -13.19
N ASP A 415 6.48 10.13 -12.67
CA ASP A 415 5.50 9.52 -11.76
C ASP A 415 5.46 10.23 -10.41
N VAL A 416 6.63 10.57 -9.85
CA VAL A 416 6.73 11.33 -8.61
C VAL A 416 6.12 12.72 -8.75
N HIS A 417 6.34 13.36 -9.89
CA HIS A 417 5.74 14.67 -10.18
C HIS A 417 4.21 14.60 -10.28
N LEU A 418 3.67 13.58 -10.93
CA LEU A 418 2.23 13.37 -10.99
C LEU A 418 1.66 13.12 -9.59
N TYR A 419 2.30 12.26 -8.80
CA TYR A 419 1.91 11.98 -7.42
C TYR A 419 1.89 13.26 -6.58
N ARG A 420 2.93 14.10 -6.66
CA ARG A 420 2.98 15.39 -5.98
C ARG A 420 1.82 16.32 -6.37
N LYS A 421 1.45 16.37 -7.65
CA LYS A 421 0.30 17.14 -8.11
C LYS A 421 -1.00 16.70 -7.44
N PHE A 422 -1.20 15.39 -7.28
CA PHE A 422 -2.35 14.88 -6.54
C PHE A 422 -2.31 15.24 -5.06
N LEU A 423 -1.15 15.17 -4.42
CA LEU A 423 -1.01 15.58 -3.01
C LEU A 423 -1.31 17.07 -2.79
N HIS A 424 -0.99 17.92 -3.76
CA HIS A 424 -1.32 19.36 -3.72
C HIS A 424 -2.73 19.69 -4.20
N SER A 425 -3.48 18.72 -4.68
CA SER A 425 -4.87 18.90 -5.08
C SER A 425 -5.83 18.71 -3.89
N SER A 426 -7.12 18.95 -4.12
CA SER A 426 -8.17 18.67 -3.13
C SER A 426 -8.54 17.18 -3.03
N LEU A 427 -7.90 16.32 -3.84
CA LEU A 427 -8.22 14.90 -3.89
C LEU A 427 -7.58 14.14 -2.72
N MET A 428 -8.30 13.19 -2.17
CA MET A 428 -7.73 12.23 -1.24
C MET A 428 -6.86 11.22 -2.00
N VAL A 429 -5.59 11.13 -1.63
CA VAL A 429 -4.70 10.09 -2.12
C VAL A 429 -4.81 8.87 -1.20
N VAL A 430 -5.38 7.79 -1.72
CA VAL A 430 -5.43 6.49 -1.03
C VAL A 430 -4.19 5.71 -1.44
N ARG A 431 -3.31 5.42 -0.48
CA ARG A 431 -2.12 4.60 -0.70
C ARG A 431 -2.15 3.41 0.25
N ALA A 432 -2.27 2.22 -0.31
CA ALA A 432 -2.40 0.99 0.47
C ALA A 432 -1.69 -0.19 -0.23
N PRO A 433 -1.12 -1.14 0.54
CA PRO A 433 -0.66 -2.42 -0.01
C PRO A 433 -1.81 -3.13 -0.72
N SER A 434 -1.59 -3.57 -1.95
CA SER A 434 -2.58 -4.32 -2.71
C SER A 434 -2.15 -5.77 -2.85
N ARG A 435 -2.87 -6.66 -2.18
CA ARG A 435 -2.55 -8.10 -2.14
C ARG A 435 -2.66 -8.81 -3.49
N ASP A 436 -3.37 -8.20 -4.42
CA ASP A 436 -3.69 -8.75 -5.73
C ASP A 436 -2.93 -8.03 -6.86
N LEU A 437 -1.83 -7.35 -6.52
CA LEU A 437 -1.01 -6.59 -7.46
C LEU A 437 0.47 -6.91 -7.25
N PHE A 438 1.08 -7.46 -8.29
CA PHE A 438 2.47 -7.92 -8.26
C PHE A 438 3.28 -7.29 -9.38
N HIS A 439 4.50 -6.89 -9.07
CA HIS A 439 5.51 -6.60 -10.07
C HIS A 439 6.38 -7.84 -10.24
N VAL A 440 6.34 -8.41 -11.43
CA VAL A 440 7.15 -9.60 -11.75
C VAL A 440 8.58 -9.16 -12.05
N TRP A 441 9.53 -9.86 -11.48
CA TRP A 441 10.93 -9.58 -11.72
C TRP A 441 11.29 -9.67 -13.21
N HIS A 442 12.11 -8.75 -13.66
CA HIS A 442 12.72 -8.76 -14.98
C HIS A 442 14.15 -8.20 -14.90
N PRO A 443 15.04 -8.59 -15.81
CA PRO A 443 16.40 -8.06 -15.83
C PRO A 443 16.42 -6.54 -16.03
N THR A 444 17.09 -5.84 -15.12
CA THR A 444 17.30 -4.39 -15.20
C THR A 444 18.67 -4.10 -15.79
N VAL A 445 18.71 -3.33 -16.89
CA VAL A 445 19.95 -2.88 -17.52
C VAL A 445 20.19 -1.42 -17.15
N CYS A 446 21.28 -1.17 -16.41
CA CYS A 446 21.70 0.20 -16.10
C CYS A 446 22.70 0.67 -17.16
N HIS A 447 22.26 1.61 -18.00
CA HIS A 447 23.06 2.11 -19.11
C HIS A 447 24.17 3.05 -18.63
N ALA A 448 25.36 2.92 -19.19
CA ALA A 448 26.55 3.70 -18.81
C ALA A 448 26.44 5.22 -19.14
N HIS A 449 25.51 5.60 -19.99
CA HIS A 449 25.28 7.02 -20.36
C HIS A 449 24.40 7.77 -19.33
N LEU A 450 23.86 7.09 -18.32
CA LEU A 450 23.12 7.73 -17.23
C LEU A 450 24.06 8.63 -16.40
N SER A 451 23.50 9.69 -15.82
CA SER A 451 24.25 10.47 -14.83
C SER A 451 24.66 9.58 -13.66
N THR A 452 25.72 9.96 -12.96
CA THR A 452 26.24 9.16 -11.82
C THR A 452 25.16 8.88 -10.77
N GLU A 453 24.27 9.85 -10.50
CA GLU A 453 23.18 9.70 -9.56
C GLU A 453 22.12 8.72 -10.08
N MET A 454 21.70 8.88 -11.33
CA MET A 454 20.74 7.99 -11.96
C MET A 454 21.27 6.56 -12.10
N PHE A 455 22.56 6.40 -12.37
CA PHE A 455 23.20 5.09 -12.44
C PHE A 455 23.20 4.42 -11.06
N LYS A 456 23.50 5.16 -9.98
CA LYS A 456 23.41 4.67 -8.60
C LYS A 456 21.98 4.24 -8.24
N LEU A 457 20.99 5.05 -8.56
CA LEU A 457 19.59 4.71 -8.33
C LEU A 457 19.17 3.46 -9.09
N CYS A 458 19.58 3.32 -10.35
CA CYS A 458 19.34 2.12 -11.13
C CYS A 458 19.96 0.88 -10.49
N LEU A 459 21.22 0.96 -10.01
CA LEU A 459 21.87 -0.15 -9.33
C LEU A 459 21.22 -0.48 -8.00
N GLN A 460 20.72 0.52 -7.26
CA GLN A 460 19.96 0.29 -6.03
C GLN A 460 18.65 -0.44 -6.31
N ASP A 461 17.87 0.01 -7.29
CA ASP A 461 16.64 -0.67 -7.69
C ASP A 461 16.92 -2.10 -8.17
N LYS A 462 17.96 -2.29 -9.00
CA LYS A 462 18.41 -3.62 -9.42
C LYS A 462 18.75 -4.52 -8.24
N ALA A 463 19.48 -4.02 -7.25
CA ALA A 463 19.86 -4.78 -6.06
C ALA A 463 18.65 -5.13 -5.18
N LEU A 464 17.74 -4.16 -4.97
CA LEU A 464 16.49 -4.36 -4.21
C LEU A 464 15.60 -5.44 -4.84
N ASN A 465 15.52 -5.48 -6.16
CA ASN A 465 14.72 -6.47 -6.88
C ASN A 465 15.41 -7.84 -7.02
N GLN A 466 16.68 -7.96 -6.64
CA GLN A 466 17.41 -9.21 -6.81
C GLN A 466 17.07 -10.25 -5.73
N ALA A 467 17.10 -9.86 -4.47
CA ALA A 467 16.78 -10.72 -3.34
C ALA A 467 16.68 -9.91 -2.03
N SER A 468 16.21 -10.53 -0.96
CA SER A 468 16.27 -9.93 0.37
C SER A 468 17.70 -9.63 0.82
N HIS A 469 17.88 -8.69 1.75
CA HIS A 469 19.22 -8.35 2.27
C HIS A 469 19.98 -9.56 2.82
N SER A 470 19.28 -10.50 3.47
CA SER A 470 19.88 -11.72 3.99
C SER A 470 20.34 -12.65 2.87
N GLN A 471 19.56 -12.81 1.82
CA GLN A 471 19.90 -13.62 0.65
C GLN A 471 21.04 -12.98 -0.16
N LEU A 472 21.04 -11.66 -0.35
CA LEU A 472 22.14 -10.93 -0.97
C LEU A 472 23.44 -11.10 -0.16
N GLY A 473 23.34 -11.04 1.17
CA GLY A 473 24.47 -11.32 2.05
C GLY A 473 25.03 -12.75 1.87
N GLN A 474 24.13 -13.74 1.77
CA GLN A 474 24.55 -15.12 1.49
C GLN A 474 25.23 -15.27 0.13
N ILE A 475 24.75 -14.59 -0.91
CA ILE A 475 25.38 -14.59 -2.24
C ILE A 475 26.78 -13.99 -2.18
N ILE A 476 26.94 -12.84 -1.51
CA ILE A 476 28.24 -12.16 -1.35
C ILE A 476 29.22 -13.04 -0.59
N PHE A 477 28.78 -13.70 0.48
CA PHE A 477 29.60 -14.54 1.34
C PHE A 477 29.62 -16.02 0.95
N HIS A 478 29.02 -16.38 -0.19
CA HIS A 478 28.89 -17.76 -0.64
C HIS A 478 30.24 -18.53 -0.65
N GLN A 479 31.30 -17.88 -1.08
CA GLN A 479 32.64 -18.50 -1.08
C GLN A 479 33.14 -18.76 0.35
N GLN A 480 32.88 -17.87 1.30
CA GLN A 480 33.25 -18.05 2.70
C GLN A 480 32.43 -19.17 3.35
N ILE A 481 31.15 -19.23 3.05
CA ILE A 481 30.22 -20.28 3.52
C ILE A 481 30.70 -21.64 2.99
N ASN A 482 30.98 -21.76 1.70
CA ASN A 482 31.48 -23.01 1.11
C ASN A 482 32.81 -23.44 1.69
N ASN A 483 33.74 -22.52 1.87
CA ASN A 483 35.03 -22.82 2.50
C ASN A 483 34.86 -23.33 3.95
N HIS A 484 33.94 -22.77 4.70
CA HIS A 484 33.60 -23.24 6.04
C HIS A 484 32.97 -24.63 6.03
N LEU A 485 32.00 -24.88 5.14
CA LEU A 485 31.34 -26.17 4.99
C LEU A 485 32.33 -27.28 4.57
N HIS A 486 33.31 -26.98 3.69
CA HIS A 486 34.37 -27.92 3.32
C HIS A 486 35.26 -28.27 4.51
N LYS A 487 35.67 -27.30 5.32
CA LYS A 487 36.45 -27.55 6.52
C LYS A 487 35.68 -28.38 7.56
N TYR A 488 34.39 -28.09 7.74
CA TYR A 488 33.52 -28.83 8.67
C TYR A 488 33.32 -30.28 8.24
N LYS A 489 33.09 -30.54 6.95
CA LYS A 489 33.03 -31.89 6.41
C LYS A 489 34.34 -32.68 6.58
N GLN A 490 35.49 -32.04 6.37
CA GLN A 490 36.80 -32.68 6.57
C GLN A 490 37.08 -33.00 8.03
N HIS A 491 36.57 -32.24 9.00
CA HIS A 491 36.70 -32.51 10.43
C HIS A 491 35.85 -33.71 10.86
N ASN A 492 34.61 -33.78 10.38
CA ASN A 492 33.68 -34.86 10.72
C ASN A 492 33.97 -36.21 10.02
N ILE A 493 34.82 -36.23 9.01
CA ILE A 493 35.33 -37.46 8.38
C ILE A 493 36.58 -38.03 9.11
N LYS A 494 37.24 -37.18 9.94
CA LYS A 494 38.42 -37.54 10.69
C LYS A 494 38.14 -37.87 12.16
N SER A 495 36.96 -37.67 12.62
CA SER A 495 36.41 -38.13 13.90
C SER A 495 35.60 -39.41 13.71
#